data_e335377f43183a5cc02cddc87e4c39f2
#
_entry.id   e335377f43183a5cc02cddc87e4c39f2
#
_cell.length_a   1.000
_cell.length_b   1.000
_cell.length_c   1.000
_cell.angle_alpha   90.00
_cell.angle_beta   90.00
_cell.angle_gamma   90.00
#
_symmetry.space_group_name_H-M   'P 1'
#
loop_
_entity.id
_entity.type
_entity.pdbx_description
1 polymer ?
#
loop_
_entity_poly.entity_id
_entity_poly.type
_entity_poly.pdbx_seq_one_letter_code
_entity_poly.pdbx_strand_id
1 'polypeptide(L)'
;MIKLSHVISYLTCPRLAYYRFNFGEDSFTEKQAVKEIYQSLRRGFGIDWAREKVRMMNKNYSEEIFNAAAKKFKIIEELKNFKTLDWDVVYFSEKLGVIMTVDELVEFRGETYPLFISLNAPKNGVWIQDSIKAGMASLIANLDKSVVYYAYSGEIRFVNADFGLKRKTIKLIERLKMIERGFLPERKESEYCKICSFAED
;
A
#
# COMPACT_ATOMS: atom_id res chain seq x y z
N MET A 1 -1.27 7.29 -16.21
CA MET A 1 -0.21 7.28 -15.17
C MET A 1 -0.42 6.09 -14.24
N ILE A 2 0.63 5.32 -14.01
CA ILE A 2 0.59 4.08 -13.22
C ILE A 2 0.57 4.43 -11.72
N LYS A 3 -0.46 3.97 -11.00
CA LYS A 3 -0.59 4.12 -9.54
C LYS A 3 0.12 2.99 -8.81
N LEU A 4 0.56 3.23 -7.57
CA LEU A 4 1.09 2.18 -6.69
C LEU A 4 0.11 1.00 -6.55
N SER A 5 -1.20 1.26 -6.49
CA SER A 5 -2.23 0.21 -6.44
C SER A 5 -2.20 -0.71 -7.66
N HIS A 6 -1.94 -0.20 -8.88
CA HIS A 6 -1.79 -1.02 -10.08
C HIS A 6 -0.57 -1.94 -9.99
N VAL A 7 0.55 -1.44 -9.42
CA VAL A 7 1.77 -2.24 -9.20
C VAL A 7 1.49 -3.39 -8.24
N ILE A 8 0.79 -3.12 -7.14
CA ILE A 8 0.40 -4.15 -6.16
C ILE A 8 -0.57 -5.15 -6.76
N SER A 9 -1.55 -4.69 -7.55
CA SER A 9 -2.48 -5.58 -8.26
C SER A 9 -1.75 -6.50 -9.24
N TYR A 10 -0.74 -5.98 -9.95
CA TYR A 10 0.08 -6.77 -10.87
C TYR A 10 0.85 -7.89 -10.14
N LEU A 11 1.36 -7.63 -8.96
CA LEU A 11 2.04 -8.63 -8.13
C LEU A 11 1.09 -9.75 -7.65
N THR A 12 -0.17 -9.43 -7.47
CA THR A 12 -1.22 -10.40 -7.10
C THR A 12 -1.63 -11.22 -8.33
N CYS A 13 -1.99 -10.53 -9.40
CA CYS A 13 -2.36 -11.11 -10.69
C CYS A 13 -2.19 -10.05 -11.79
N PRO A 14 -1.41 -10.32 -12.86
CA PRO A 14 -1.23 -9.36 -13.97
C PRO A 14 -2.56 -8.95 -14.62
N ARG A 15 -3.51 -9.88 -14.75
CA ARG A 15 -4.83 -9.61 -15.32
C ARG A 15 -5.69 -8.72 -14.40
N LEU A 16 -5.58 -8.89 -13.09
CA LEU A 16 -6.21 -7.99 -12.11
C LEU A 16 -5.73 -6.54 -12.29
N ALA A 17 -4.44 -6.34 -12.57
CA ALA A 17 -3.93 -5.00 -12.84
C ALA A 17 -4.56 -4.39 -14.10
N TYR A 18 -4.79 -5.18 -15.14
CA TYR A 18 -5.49 -4.73 -16.36
C TYR A 18 -6.94 -4.30 -16.05
N TYR A 19 -7.69 -5.10 -15.31
CA TYR A 19 -9.07 -4.76 -14.96
C TYR A 19 -9.15 -3.52 -14.06
N ARG A 20 -8.31 -3.44 -13.04
CA ARG A 20 -8.26 -2.26 -12.17
C ARG A 20 -7.81 -0.99 -12.88
N PHE A 21 -6.98 -1.13 -13.90
CA PHE A 21 -6.55 -0.01 -14.72
C PHE A 21 -7.69 0.58 -15.54
N ASN A 22 -8.54 -0.29 -16.11
CA ASN A 22 -9.62 0.10 -17.01
C ASN A 22 -10.95 0.39 -16.30
N PHE A 23 -11.26 -0.33 -15.22
CA PHE A 23 -12.56 -0.27 -14.55
C PHE A 23 -12.51 0.31 -13.13
N GLY A 24 -11.30 0.55 -12.61
CA GLY A 24 -11.13 1.07 -11.26
C GLY A 24 -11.29 0.01 -10.16
N GLU A 25 -11.39 0.46 -8.93
CA GLU A 25 -11.64 -0.35 -7.74
C GLU A 25 -12.55 0.42 -6.81
N ASP A 26 -13.77 -0.05 -6.65
CA ASP A 26 -14.82 0.64 -5.88
C ASP A 26 -15.15 -0.02 -4.53
N SER A 27 -14.37 -1.00 -4.08
CA SER A 27 -14.66 -1.69 -2.82
C SER A 27 -13.94 -1.06 -1.63
N PHE A 28 -14.65 -0.94 -0.51
CA PHE A 28 -14.04 -0.66 0.79
C PHE A 28 -13.31 -1.90 1.32
N THR A 29 -12.07 -1.75 1.76
CA THR A 29 -11.20 -2.86 2.15
C THR A 29 -10.72 -2.75 3.60
N GLU A 30 -10.37 -3.88 4.23
CA GLU A 30 -9.70 -3.89 5.56
C GLU A 30 -8.48 -2.99 5.58
N LYS A 31 -7.71 -2.93 4.49
CA LYS A 31 -6.52 -2.07 4.41
C LYS A 31 -6.85 -0.58 4.51
N GLN A 32 -7.94 -0.14 3.89
CA GLN A 32 -8.41 1.24 4.00
C GLN A 32 -8.88 1.54 5.43
N ALA A 33 -9.63 0.63 6.05
CA ALA A 33 -10.03 0.76 7.45
C ALA A 33 -8.82 0.87 8.38
N VAL A 34 -7.84 -0.03 8.24
CA VAL A 34 -6.60 -0.05 9.03
C VAL A 34 -5.81 1.25 8.88
N LYS A 35 -5.71 1.78 7.65
CA LYS A 35 -5.02 3.06 7.41
C LYS A 35 -5.69 4.21 8.16
N GLU A 36 -7.00 4.32 8.11
CA GLU A 36 -7.73 5.38 8.80
C GLU A 36 -7.67 5.24 10.32
N ILE A 37 -7.74 4.00 10.85
CA ILE A 37 -7.55 3.72 12.29
C ILE A 37 -6.13 4.15 12.71
N TYR A 38 -5.11 3.76 11.95
CA TYR A 38 -3.73 4.13 12.23
C TYR A 38 -3.56 5.65 12.27
N GLN A 39 -3.98 6.35 11.21
CA GLN A 39 -3.83 7.81 11.14
C GLN A 39 -4.60 8.52 12.25
N SER A 40 -5.78 8.04 12.59
CA SER A 40 -6.58 8.59 13.69
C SER A 40 -5.86 8.48 15.02
N LEU A 41 -5.40 7.28 15.37
CA LEU A 41 -4.70 7.03 16.62
C LEU A 41 -3.36 7.78 16.71
N ARG A 42 -2.60 7.85 15.63
CA ARG A 42 -1.34 8.59 15.56
C ARG A 42 -1.52 10.10 15.75
N ARG A 43 -2.67 10.63 15.33
CA ARG A 43 -3.04 12.05 15.50
C ARG A 43 -3.69 12.35 16.86
N GLY A 44 -3.84 11.35 17.72
CA GLY A 44 -4.45 11.48 19.03
C GLY A 44 -5.99 11.43 19.05
N PHE A 45 -6.62 11.03 17.92
CA PHE A 45 -8.05 10.78 17.85
C PHE A 45 -8.36 9.32 18.21
N GLY A 46 -9.62 9.02 18.49
CA GLY A 46 -10.07 7.65 18.79
C GLY A 46 -10.47 6.87 17.53
N ILE A 47 -10.72 5.56 17.71
CA ILE A 47 -11.21 4.67 16.64
C ILE A 47 -12.58 5.12 16.13
N ASP A 48 -13.44 5.65 16.99
CA ASP A 48 -14.76 6.15 16.60
C ASP A 48 -14.67 7.33 15.62
N TRP A 49 -13.70 8.19 15.81
CA TRP A 49 -13.43 9.26 14.85
C TRP A 49 -13.01 8.70 13.47
N ALA A 50 -12.16 7.67 13.45
CA ALA A 50 -11.78 6.99 12.20
C ALA A 50 -13.01 6.37 11.51
N ARG A 51 -13.90 5.74 12.30
CA ARG A 51 -15.14 5.13 11.79
C ARG A 51 -16.04 6.16 11.09
N GLU A 52 -16.32 7.25 11.77
CA GLU A 52 -17.18 8.30 11.20
C GLU A 52 -16.54 8.94 9.95
N LYS A 53 -15.24 9.22 9.99
CA LYS A 53 -14.53 9.75 8.82
C LYS A 53 -14.67 8.81 7.61
N VAL A 54 -14.41 7.52 7.78
CA VAL A 54 -14.51 6.54 6.67
C VAL A 54 -15.94 6.43 6.17
N ARG A 55 -16.91 6.39 7.07
CA ARG A 55 -18.35 6.33 6.74
C ARG A 55 -18.79 7.51 5.90
N MET A 56 -18.30 8.71 6.21
CA MET A 56 -18.61 9.92 5.45
C MET A 56 -17.91 9.97 4.09
N MET A 57 -16.68 9.46 3.99
CA MET A 57 -15.86 9.61 2.80
C MET A 57 -15.98 8.46 1.80
N ASN A 58 -16.44 7.27 2.23
CA ASN A 58 -16.48 6.08 1.39
C ASN A 58 -17.93 5.60 1.17
N LYS A 59 -18.42 5.73 -0.06
CA LYS A 59 -19.77 5.32 -0.44
C LYS A 59 -20.04 3.82 -0.23
N ASN A 60 -19.01 3.00 -0.31
CA ASN A 60 -19.07 1.55 -0.16
C ASN A 60 -18.62 1.10 1.25
N TYR A 61 -18.73 1.99 2.24
CA TYR A 61 -18.41 1.68 3.63
C TYR A 61 -19.14 0.42 4.11
N SER A 62 -18.41 -0.45 4.81
CA SER A 62 -18.93 -1.63 5.49
C SER A 62 -18.53 -1.60 6.95
N GLU A 63 -19.53 -1.57 7.83
CA GLU A 63 -19.34 -1.64 9.28
C GLU A 63 -18.66 -2.93 9.71
N GLU A 64 -18.99 -4.05 9.04
CA GLU A 64 -18.40 -5.35 9.33
C GLU A 64 -16.90 -5.36 9.04
N ILE A 65 -16.49 -4.86 7.87
CA ILE A 65 -15.07 -4.75 7.48
C ILE A 65 -14.32 -3.83 8.44
N PHE A 66 -14.92 -2.68 8.81
CA PHE A 66 -14.29 -1.76 9.75
C PHE A 66 -14.10 -2.38 11.13
N ASN A 67 -15.13 -3.03 11.67
CA ASN A 67 -15.06 -3.66 12.99
C ASN A 67 -14.08 -4.85 13.02
N ALA A 68 -14.02 -5.64 11.94
CA ALA A 68 -13.03 -6.70 11.79
C ALA A 68 -11.59 -6.14 11.79
N ALA A 69 -11.35 -5.03 11.10
CA ALA A 69 -10.08 -4.34 11.08
C ALA A 69 -9.72 -3.77 12.46
N ALA A 70 -10.65 -3.06 13.11
CA ALA A 70 -10.44 -2.46 14.43
C ALA A 70 -10.12 -3.51 15.51
N LYS A 71 -10.79 -4.66 15.49
CA LYS A 71 -10.55 -5.77 16.42
C LYS A 71 -9.14 -6.35 16.31
N LYS A 72 -8.58 -6.39 15.10
CA LYS A 72 -7.25 -6.97 14.84
C LYS A 72 -6.13 -5.94 14.98
N PHE A 73 -6.46 -4.64 14.90
CA PHE A 73 -5.48 -3.56 14.90
C PHE A 73 -4.72 -3.50 16.21
N LYS A 74 -3.41 -3.33 16.10
CA LYS A 74 -2.52 -3.11 17.26
C LYS A 74 -1.76 -1.80 17.05
N ILE A 75 -1.76 -0.93 18.03
CA ILE A 75 -0.83 0.19 18.11
C ILE A 75 0.28 -0.16 19.09
N ILE A 76 1.51 0.23 18.78
CA ILE A 76 2.68 -0.08 19.59
C ILE A 76 3.41 1.19 20.02
N GLU A 77 4.03 1.15 21.20
CA GLU A 77 4.75 2.28 21.77
C GLU A 77 5.95 2.72 20.90
N GLU A 78 6.60 1.80 20.22
CA GLU A 78 7.74 2.06 19.35
C GLU A 78 7.44 3.07 18.23
N LEU A 79 6.18 3.19 17.82
CA LEU A 79 5.75 4.20 16.85
C LEU A 79 5.96 5.64 17.36
N LYS A 80 6.02 5.87 18.67
CA LYS A 80 6.31 7.19 19.25
C LYS A 80 7.73 7.67 18.93
N ASN A 81 8.65 6.75 18.62
CA ASN A 81 10.02 7.08 18.23
C ASN A 81 10.11 7.67 16.81
N PHE A 82 9.05 7.55 16.03
CA PHE A 82 8.92 8.09 14.69
C PHE A 82 8.17 9.41 14.75
N LYS A 83 8.86 10.51 14.49
CA LYS A 83 8.24 11.84 14.41
C LYS A 83 7.55 11.98 13.07
N THR A 84 6.26 12.20 13.06
CA THR A 84 5.50 12.48 11.85
C THR A 84 5.96 13.78 11.22
N LEU A 85 6.30 13.75 9.94
CA LEU A 85 6.60 14.92 9.13
C LEU A 85 5.39 15.34 8.30
N ASP A 86 4.73 14.35 7.65
CA ASP A 86 3.56 14.61 6.81
C ASP A 86 2.73 13.33 6.60
N TRP A 87 1.50 13.49 6.10
CA TRP A 87 0.51 12.43 5.87
C TRP A 87 0.09 12.38 4.42
N ASP A 88 -0.16 11.17 3.91
CA ASP A 88 -0.69 10.96 2.56
C ASP A 88 0.12 11.67 1.47
N VAL A 89 1.46 11.66 1.63
CA VAL A 89 2.36 12.38 0.76
C VAL A 89 2.38 11.77 -0.63
N VAL A 90 2.06 12.58 -1.63
CA VAL A 90 2.01 12.15 -3.02
C VAL A 90 3.32 12.48 -3.72
N TYR A 91 3.97 11.44 -4.24
CA TYR A 91 5.13 11.57 -5.11
C TYR A 91 4.78 11.11 -6.53
N PHE A 92 5.33 11.79 -7.52
CA PHE A 92 5.18 11.40 -8.91
C PHE A 92 6.48 11.53 -9.69
N SER A 93 6.60 10.77 -10.76
CA SER A 93 7.70 10.86 -11.71
C SER A 93 7.14 10.85 -13.13
N GLU A 94 7.22 11.97 -13.82
CA GLU A 94 6.83 12.08 -15.23
C GLU A 94 7.68 11.14 -16.10
N LYS A 95 8.99 11.09 -15.86
CA LYS A 95 9.94 10.22 -16.58
C LYS A 95 9.53 8.76 -16.51
N LEU A 96 9.10 8.28 -15.35
CA LEU A 96 8.65 6.90 -15.16
C LEU A 96 7.15 6.72 -15.46
N GLY A 97 6.37 7.79 -15.53
CA GLY A 97 4.92 7.75 -15.71
C GLY A 97 4.17 7.14 -14.52
N VAL A 98 4.67 7.36 -13.30
CA VAL A 98 4.16 6.74 -12.08
C VAL A 98 3.83 7.75 -11.00
N ILE A 99 2.85 7.39 -10.16
CA ILE A 99 2.45 8.14 -8.98
C ILE A 99 2.29 7.18 -7.79
N MET A 100 2.70 7.61 -6.61
CA MET A 100 2.50 6.87 -5.37
C MET A 100 2.10 7.79 -4.23
N THR A 101 1.33 7.26 -3.29
CA THR A 101 1.04 7.89 -2.01
C THR A 101 1.76 7.12 -0.92
N VAL A 102 2.49 7.84 -0.08
CA VAL A 102 3.10 7.33 1.16
C VAL A 102 2.10 7.58 2.28
N ASP A 103 1.85 6.59 3.12
CA ASP A 103 0.83 6.68 4.19
C ASP A 103 1.23 7.71 5.26
N GLU A 104 2.50 7.73 5.65
CA GLU A 104 3.09 8.71 6.56
C GLU A 104 4.55 8.95 6.17
N LEU A 105 5.00 10.19 6.15
CA LEU A 105 6.41 10.54 6.08
C LEU A 105 6.91 10.77 7.49
N VAL A 106 7.95 10.07 7.90
CA VAL A 106 8.44 10.10 9.28
C VAL A 106 9.94 10.40 9.36
N GLU A 107 10.34 11.02 10.47
CA GLU A 107 11.73 11.16 10.87
C GLU A 107 12.05 10.15 11.97
N PHE A 108 13.12 9.40 11.80
CA PHE A 108 13.65 8.49 12.81
C PHE A 108 15.18 8.59 12.83
N ARG A 109 15.75 8.92 13.99
CA ARG A 109 17.19 9.11 14.21
C ARG A 109 17.83 10.11 13.22
N GLY A 110 17.12 11.19 12.89
CA GLY A 110 17.59 12.23 11.99
C GLY A 110 17.53 11.90 10.50
N GLU A 111 17.00 10.73 10.12
CA GLU A 111 16.77 10.35 8.74
C GLU A 111 15.26 10.32 8.43
N THR A 112 14.91 10.64 7.19
CA THR A 112 13.51 10.63 6.69
C THR A 112 13.17 9.30 6.04
N TYR A 113 12.03 8.73 6.42
CA TYR A 113 11.51 7.47 5.89
C TYR A 113 10.07 7.60 5.40
N PRO A 114 9.75 7.08 4.22
CA PRO A 114 8.37 6.76 3.88
C PRO A 114 7.91 5.56 4.71
N LEU A 115 6.81 5.72 5.43
CA LEU A 115 6.17 4.65 6.19
C LEU A 115 4.95 4.15 5.42
N PHE A 116 4.88 2.83 5.25
CA PHE A 116 3.76 2.15 4.62
C PHE A 116 3.06 1.25 5.62
N ILE A 117 1.73 1.26 5.59
CA ILE A 117 0.90 0.43 6.44
C ILE A 117 0.56 -0.86 5.67
N SER A 118 0.74 -2.00 6.33
CA SER A 118 0.36 -3.33 5.85
C SER A 118 -0.40 -4.07 6.94
N LEU A 119 -1.15 -5.12 6.58
CA LEU A 119 -2.00 -5.84 7.53
C LEU A 119 -1.17 -6.79 8.40
N ASN A 120 -0.69 -7.89 7.81
CA ASN A 120 0.02 -8.97 8.49
C ASN A 120 1.48 -9.01 8.07
N ALA A 121 2.38 -9.22 9.04
CA ALA A 121 3.79 -9.47 8.76
C ALA A 121 3.99 -10.89 8.20
N PRO A 122 4.94 -11.10 7.26
CA PRO A 122 5.39 -12.44 6.94
C PRO A 122 6.23 -13.01 8.10
N LYS A 123 6.41 -14.32 8.15
CA LYS A 123 7.24 -14.96 9.17
C LYS A 123 8.65 -14.36 9.23
N ASN A 124 9.25 -14.10 8.08
CA ASN A 124 10.59 -13.49 7.97
C ASN A 124 10.59 -12.41 6.87
N GLY A 125 11.46 -11.39 6.99
CA GLY A 125 11.63 -10.33 6.01
C GLY A 125 10.37 -9.46 5.84
N VAL A 126 10.10 -9.01 4.63
CA VAL A 126 8.93 -8.22 4.25
C VAL A 126 8.24 -8.84 3.05
N TRP A 127 6.94 -8.60 2.87
CA TRP A 127 6.25 -9.03 1.67
C TRP A 127 6.85 -8.38 0.42
N ILE A 128 6.81 -9.10 -0.69
CA ILE A 128 7.30 -8.57 -1.97
C ILE A 128 6.59 -7.26 -2.35
N GLN A 129 5.33 -7.13 -2.03
CA GLN A 129 4.55 -5.92 -2.24
C GLN A 129 5.13 -4.73 -1.47
N ASP A 130 5.53 -4.94 -0.22
CA ASP A 130 6.10 -3.88 0.62
C ASP A 130 7.53 -3.54 0.19
N SER A 131 8.30 -4.53 -0.26
CA SER A 131 9.60 -4.26 -0.89
C SER A 131 9.45 -3.39 -2.14
N ILE A 132 8.47 -3.66 -3.00
CA ILE A 132 8.25 -2.87 -4.21
C ILE A 132 7.77 -1.45 -3.89
N LYS A 133 6.98 -1.24 -2.82
CA LYS A 133 6.66 0.13 -2.35
C LYS A 133 7.94 0.90 -2.00
N ALA A 134 8.88 0.27 -1.26
CA ALA A 134 10.18 0.86 -0.96
C ALA A 134 11.01 1.14 -2.22
N GLY A 135 11.02 0.20 -3.19
CA GLY A 135 11.66 0.41 -4.49
C GLY A 135 11.07 1.59 -5.26
N MET A 136 9.75 1.79 -5.22
CA MET A 136 9.10 2.96 -5.83
C MET A 136 9.47 4.26 -5.09
N ALA A 137 9.46 4.27 -3.75
CA ALA A 137 9.86 5.43 -2.96
C ALA A 137 11.29 5.87 -3.29
N SER A 138 12.20 4.91 -3.43
CA SER A 138 13.58 5.17 -3.82
C SER A 138 13.67 5.77 -5.23
N LEU A 139 12.94 5.22 -6.21
CA LEU A 139 13.01 5.67 -7.61
C LEU A 139 12.34 7.03 -7.86
N ILE A 140 11.33 7.38 -7.07
CA ILE A 140 10.49 8.56 -7.30
C ILE A 140 10.89 9.72 -6.37
N ALA A 141 11.17 9.41 -5.09
CA ALA A 141 11.42 10.38 -4.04
C ALA A 141 12.88 10.41 -3.56
N ASN A 142 13.76 9.55 -4.10
CA ASN A 142 15.14 9.34 -3.64
C ASN A 142 15.25 8.93 -2.15
N LEU A 143 14.25 8.21 -1.65
CA LEU A 143 14.20 7.69 -0.28
C LEU A 143 14.53 6.20 -0.29
N ASP A 144 15.82 5.88 -0.14
CA ASP A 144 16.32 4.50 -0.27
C ASP A 144 15.94 3.59 0.90
N LYS A 145 15.61 4.17 2.04
CA LYS A 145 15.16 3.45 3.23
C LYS A 145 13.69 3.71 3.47
N SER A 146 12.93 2.67 3.76
CA SER A 146 11.49 2.74 4.04
C SER A 146 11.15 1.97 5.31
N VAL A 147 10.04 2.31 5.92
CA VAL A 147 9.46 1.62 7.08
C VAL A 147 8.15 0.97 6.68
N VAL A 148 7.92 -0.26 7.11
CA VAL A 148 6.64 -0.94 6.98
C VAL A 148 6.11 -1.24 8.38
N TYR A 149 4.93 -0.74 8.67
CA TYR A 149 4.19 -1.07 9.87
C TYR A 149 3.12 -2.12 9.58
N TYR A 150 3.21 -3.27 10.23
CA TYR A 150 2.25 -4.35 10.12
C TYR A 150 1.23 -4.27 11.24
N ALA A 151 0.07 -3.72 10.93
CA ALA A 151 -0.93 -3.28 11.88
C ALA A 151 -1.57 -4.39 12.72
N TYR A 152 -1.63 -5.63 12.22
CA TYR A 152 -2.22 -6.76 12.94
C TYR A 152 -1.22 -7.52 13.81
N SER A 153 0.04 -7.53 13.45
CA SER A 153 1.10 -8.11 14.29
C SER A 153 1.73 -7.10 15.25
N GLY A 154 1.62 -5.80 14.98
CA GLY A 154 2.28 -4.76 15.74
C GLY A 154 3.80 -4.76 15.49
N GLU A 155 4.22 -5.02 14.26
CA GLU A 155 5.63 -5.10 13.91
C GLU A 155 6.06 -3.95 13.00
N ILE A 156 7.26 -3.43 13.26
CA ILE A 156 7.93 -2.46 12.39
C ILE A 156 9.09 -3.15 11.69
N ARG A 157 9.18 -3.03 10.38
CA ARG A 157 10.30 -3.56 9.61
C ARG A 157 10.86 -2.50 8.67
N PHE A 158 12.19 -2.46 8.57
CA PHE A 158 12.90 -1.56 7.67
C PHE A 158 13.19 -2.27 6.35
N VAL A 159 13.10 -1.52 5.27
CA VAL A 159 13.40 -1.97 3.91
C VAL A 159 14.42 -1.03 3.31
N ASN A 160 15.53 -1.59 2.82
CA ASN A 160 16.53 -0.85 2.06
C ASN A 160 16.36 -1.16 0.57
N ALA A 161 16.17 -0.13 -0.24
CA ALA A 161 16.01 -0.26 -1.68
C ALA A 161 17.38 -0.32 -2.37
N ASP A 162 17.96 -1.49 -2.39
CA ASP A 162 19.21 -1.75 -3.12
C ASP A 162 19.02 -1.70 -4.64
N PHE A 163 20.13 -1.80 -5.38
CA PHE A 163 20.12 -1.78 -6.84
C PHE A 163 19.24 -2.90 -7.44
N GLY A 164 19.26 -4.09 -6.86
CA GLY A 164 18.45 -5.23 -7.30
C GLY A 164 16.96 -4.95 -7.20
N LEU A 165 16.53 -4.37 -6.07
CA LEU A 165 15.13 -4.00 -5.85
C LEU A 165 14.68 -2.86 -6.78
N LYS A 166 15.51 -1.82 -6.96
CA LYS A 166 15.26 -0.73 -7.93
C LYS A 166 15.06 -1.28 -9.35
N ARG A 167 15.97 -2.16 -9.81
CA ARG A 167 15.88 -2.80 -11.13
C ARG A 167 14.60 -3.65 -11.28
N LYS A 168 14.23 -4.41 -10.23
CA LYS A 168 12.99 -5.20 -10.22
C LYS A 168 11.76 -4.31 -10.32
N THR A 169 11.75 -3.20 -9.59
CA THR A 169 10.65 -2.23 -9.61
C THR A 169 10.50 -1.57 -10.97
N ILE A 170 11.61 -1.18 -11.62
CA ILE A 170 11.58 -0.62 -13.00
C ILE A 170 10.95 -1.62 -13.97
N LYS A 171 11.37 -2.90 -13.93
CA LYS A 171 10.81 -3.94 -14.81
C LYS A 171 9.29 -4.13 -14.61
N LEU A 172 8.80 -3.99 -13.37
CA LEU A 172 7.36 -4.03 -13.11
C LEU A 172 6.63 -2.83 -13.71
N ILE A 173 7.18 -1.63 -13.59
CA ILE A 173 6.64 -0.42 -14.19
C ILE A 173 6.58 -0.55 -15.72
N GLU A 174 7.64 -1.08 -16.34
CA GLU A 174 7.66 -1.31 -17.79
C GLU A 174 6.55 -2.27 -18.25
N ARG A 175 6.32 -3.36 -17.53
CA ARG A 175 5.22 -4.30 -17.81
C ARG A 175 3.85 -3.63 -17.64
N LEU A 176 3.68 -2.79 -16.64
CA LEU A 176 2.44 -2.04 -16.43
C LEU A 176 2.20 -1.00 -17.52
N LYS A 177 3.26 -0.41 -18.10
CA LYS A 177 3.13 0.45 -19.29
C LYS A 177 2.57 -0.30 -20.51
N MET A 178 2.85 -1.59 -20.65
CA MET A 178 2.23 -2.41 -21.69
C MET A 178 0.72 -2.56 -21.44
N ILE A 179 0.32 -2.81 -20.18
CA ILE A 179 -1.09 -2.88 -19.79
C ILE A 179 -1.78 -1.53 -20.01
N GLU A 180 -1.15 -0.42 -19.66
CA GLU A 180 -1.67 0.95 -19.90
C GLU A 180 -1.93 1.20 -21.40
N ARG A 181 -1.17 0.56 -22.28
CA ARG A 181 -1.34 0.61 -23.74
C ARG A 181 -2.34 -0.40 -24.28
N GLY A 182 -3.08 -1.10 -23.41
CA GLY A 182 -4.14 -2.04 -23.81
C GLY A 182 -3.72 -3.51 -23.88
N PHE A 183 -2.47 -3.86 -23.52
CA PHE A 183 -2.07 -5.28 -23.48
C PHE A 183 -2.82 -6.01 -22.37
N LEU A 184 -3.59 -7.03 -22.73
CA LEU A 184 -4.26 -7.94 -21.81
C LEU A 184 -3.33 -9.12 -21.48
N PRO A 185 -2.86 -9.28 -20.23
CA PRO A 185 -2.05 -10.41 -19.84
C PRO A 185 -2.79 -11.76 -19.94
N GLU A 186 -2.03 -12.82 -20.17
CA GLU A 186 -2.58 -14.18 -20.15
C GLU A 186 -3.20 -14.51 -18.79
N ARG A 187 -4.31 -15.27 -18.82
CA ARG A 187 -4.95 -15.78 -17.61
C ARG A 187 -4.05 -16.84 -16.96
N LYS A 188 -3.73 -16.63 -15.68
CA LYS A 188 -3.08 -17.64 -14.86
C LYS A 188 -3.99 -17.95 -13.68
N GLU A 189 -4.46 -19.16 -13.61
CA GLU A 189 -5.26 -19.62 -12.48
C GLU A 189 -4.43 -19.63 -11.19
N SER A 190 -5.04 -19.16 -10.11
CA SER A 190 -4.46 -19.14 -8.77
C SER A 190 -5.57 -19.23 -7.72
N GLU A 191 -5.21 -19.51 -6.48
CA GLU A 191 -6.18 -19.48 -5.37
C GLU A 191 -6.90 -18.13 -5.25
N TYR A 192 -6.28 -17.04 -5.68
CA TYR A 192 -6.89 -15.72 -5.70
C TYR A 192 -8.10 -15.65 -6.64
N CYS A 193 -8.15 -16.46 -7.69
CA CYS A 193 -9.30 -16.47 -8.62
C CYS A 193 -10.61 -16.84 -7.93
N LYS A 194 -10.56 -17.62 -6.83
CA LYS A 194 -11.76 -18.00 -6.05
C LYS A 194 -12.47 -16.83 -5.37
N ILE A 195 -11.78 -15.73 -5.17
CA ILE A 195 -12.30 -14.52 -4.49
C ILE A 195 -12.20 -13.26 -5.35
N CYS A 196 -11.81 -13.41 -6.60
CA CYS A 196 -11.62 -12.29 -7.52
C CYS A 196 -12.94 -11.89 -8.17
N SER A 197 -13.32 -10.63 -8.06
CA SER A 197 -14.53 -10.10 -8.71
C SER A 197 -14.49 -10.14 -10.25
N PHE A 198 -13.32 -10.38 -10.84
CA PHE A 198 -13.08 -10.46 -12.29
C PHE A 198 -12.72 -11.89 -12.73
N ALA A 199 -13.02 -12.92 -11.94
CA ALA A 199 -12.59 -14.29 -12.25
C ALA A 199 -13.30 -14.90 -13.46
N GLU A 200 -14.49 -14.41 -13.78
CA GLU A 200 -15.35 -14.92 -14.88
C GLU A 200 -15.06 -14.25 -16.24
N ASP A 201 -14.30 -13.17 -16.24
CA ASP A 201 -13.85 -12.45 -17.44
C ASP A 201 -12.47 -12.98 -17.89
#